data_6d7c98cd7e9caa3bf426b114f9e82dfb
#
_entry.id   6d7c98cd7e9caa3bf426b114f9e82dfb
#
_cell.length_a   1.000
_cell.length_b   1.000
_cell.length_c   1.000
_cell.angle_alpha   90.00
_cell.angle_beta   90.00
_cell.angle_gamma   90.00
#
_symmetry.space_group_name_H-M   'P 1'
#
loop_
_entity.id
_entity.type
_entity.pdbx_description
1 polymer ?
#
loop_
_entity_poly.entity_id
_entity_poly.type
_entity_poly.pdbx_seq_one_letter_code
_entity_poly.pdbx_strand_id
1 'polypeptide(L)'
;MTKNLKKLFWISLVLFIVGEISLRLYGFCNAPLYFSSKEFEYNTLPNQEGKRFGKNYKFNEFSQRSNSPSKKKKRILGLGDSVINGGVITEQDSLATSILSKNTPFQVLNISAGSWGPDNIAAYLHHYGTFKAQKMILVCSSHDS
;
A
#
# COMPACT_ATOMS: atom_id res chain seq x y z
N MET A 1 44.79 -11.12 21.18
CA MET A 1 43.79 -11.73 20.26
C MET A 1 44.52 -12.58 19.24
N THR A 2 44.26 -13.88 19.20
CA THR A 2 44.95 -14.82 18.31
C THR A 2 44.63 -14.51 16.83
N LYS A 3 45.51 -14.88 15.90
CA LYS A 3 45.33 -14.63 14.46
C LYS A 3 44.03 -15.20 13.93
N ASN A 4 43.58 -16.33 14.44
CA ASN A 4 42.31 -16.98 14.08
C ASN A 4 41.08 -16.20 14.58
N LEU A 5 41.16 -15.60 15.77
CA LEU A 5 40.08 -14.79 16.32
C LEU A 5 39.90 -13.48 15.53
N LYS A 6 40.97 -12.86 15.06
CA LYS A 6 40.92 -11.71 14.16
C LYS A 6 40.25 -12.08 12.82
N LYS A 7 40.63 -13.21 12.24
CA LYS A 7 40.03 -13.70 10.97
C LYS A 7 38.52 -13.96 11.14
N LEU A 8 38.13 -14.64 12.22
CA LEU A 8 36.73 -14.89 12.51
C LEU A 8 35.92 -13.60 12.67
N PHE A 9 36.47 -12.63 13.39
CA PHE A 9 35.84 -11.30 13.56
C PHE A 9 35.60 -10.62 12.22
N TRP A 10 36.58 -10.57 11.32
CA TRP A 10 36.42 -9.94 10.02
C TRP A 10 35.40 -10.68 9.12
N ILE A 11 35.39 -12.01 9.15
CA ILE A 11 34.39 -12.80 8.40
C ILE A 11 32.98 -12.50 8.91
N SER A 12 32.76 -12.50 10.23
CA SER A 12 31.49 -12.19 10.84
C SER A 12 31.01 -10.77 10.50
N LEU A 13 31.93 -9.81 10.52
CA LEU A 13 31.62 -8.42 10.17
C LEU A 13 31.18 -8.29 8.70
N VAL A 14 31.88 -8.96 7.78
CA VAL A 14 31.50 -8.96 6.36
C VAL A 14 30.14 -9.62 6.15
N LEU A 15 29.87 -10.76 6.78
CA LEU A 15 28.58 -11.44 6.70
C LEU A 15 27.44 -10.57 7.25
N PHE A 16 27.68 -9.86 8.35
CA PHE A 16 26.71 -8.92 8.92
C PHE A 16 26.40 -7.78 7.94
N ILE A 17 27.43 -7.14 7.36
CA ILE A 17 27.25 -6.05 6.39
C ILE A 17 26.49 -6.54 5.14
N VAL A 18 26.85 -7.70 4.60
CA VAL A 18 26.16 -8.30 3.45
C VAL A 18 24.69 -8.60 3.78
N GLY A 19 24.44 -9.16 4.96
CA GLY A 19 23.09 -9.43 5.45
C GLY A 19 22.26 -8.15 5.56
N GLU A 20 22.80 -7.11 6.18
CA GLU A 20 22.14 -5.80 6.34
C GLU A 20 21.80 -5.16 4.99
N ILE A 21 22.78 -5.14 4.07
CA ILE A 21 22.54 -4.62 2.70
C ILE A 21 21.45 -5.42 1.98
N SER A 22 21.48 -6.74 2.09
CA SER A 22 20.50 -7.62 1.45
C SER A 22 19.08 -7.37 1.99
N LEU A 23 18.92 -7.22 3.30
CA LEU A 23 17.64 -6.92 3.94
C LEU A 23 17.11 -5.54 3.52
N ARG A 24 17.99 -4.54 3.41
CA ARG A 24 17.60 -3.21 2.92
C ARG A 24 17.15 -3.24 1.47
N LEU A 25 17.88 -3.93 0.59
CA LEU A 25 17.51 -4.10 -0.81
C LEU A 25 16.20 -4.87 -0.98
N TYR A 26 15.93 -5.83 -0.10
CA TYR A 26 14.65 -6.55 -0.04
C TYR A 26 13.50 -5.68 0.49
N GLY A 27 13.82 -4.54 1.13
CA GLY A 27 12.85 -3.62 1.68
C GLY A 27 12.23 -4.08 3.00
N PHE A 28 12.96 -4.86 3.80
CA PHE A 28 12.44 -5.42 5.06
C PHE A 28 11.92 -4.33 6.01
N CYS A 29 12.62 -3.19 6.09
CA CYS A 29 12.27 -2.06 6.96
C CYS A 29 11.38 -0.99 6.28
N ASN A 30 11.03 -1.14 5.00
CA ASN A 30 10.30 -0.12 4.24
C ASN A 30 8.78 -0.28 4.39
N ALA A 31 8.26 -0.10 5.61
CA ALA A 31 6.81 -0.06 5.81
C ALA A 31 6.25 1.28 5.31
N PRO A 32 5.04 1.30 4.70
CA PRO A 32 4.33 2.54 4.46
C PRO A 32 4.12 3.30 5.76
N LEU A 33 4.26 4.62 5.69
CA LEU A 33 3.97 5.51 6.81
C LEU A 33 2.47 5.83 6.83
N TYR A 34 1.93 6.06 8.02
CA TYR A 34 0.53 6.39 8.26
C TYR A 34 0.41 7.74 8.92
N PHE A 35 -0.75 8.36 8.76
CA PHE A 35 -1.15 9.56 9.51
C PHE A 35 -2.49 9.33 10.18
N SER A 36 -2.72 10.04 11.27
CA SER A 36 -4.01 10.06 11.96
C SER A 36 -4.92 11.12 11.34
N SER A 37 -6.19 10.79 11.17
CA SER A 37 -7.25 11.69 10.73
C SER A 37 -8.36 11.75 11.77
N LYS A 38 -8.92 12.93 11.98
CA LYS A 38 -10.08 13.10 12.86
C LYS A 38 -11.37 12.62 12.20
N GLU A 39 -11.42 12.59 10.87
CA GLU A 39 -12.60 12.23 10.09
C GLU A 39 -12.71 10.71 9.90
N PHE A 40 -11.62 10.05 9.50
CA PHE A 40 -11.62 8.62 9.13
C PHE A 40 -10.53 7.81 9.85
N GLU A 41 -10.14 8.26 11.07
CA GLU A 41 -9.17 7.66 12.00
C GLU A 41 -7.72 7.68 11.49
N TYR A 42 -7.40 7.01 10.42
CA TYR A 42 -6.06 6.96 9.85
C TYR A 42 -6.07 6.56 8.36
N ASN A 43 -4.99 6.87 7.69
CA ASN A 43 -4.68 6.34 6.36
C ASN A 43 -3.17 6.35 6.13
N THR A 44 -2.73 5.74 5.04
CA THR A 44 -1.34 5.85 4.60
C THR A 44 -1.02 7.28 4.20
N LEU A 45 0.22 7.75 4.44
CA LEU A 45 0.63 9.06 3.97
C LEU A 45 0.46 9.19 2.45
N PRO A 46 -0.06 10.33 1.96
CA PRO A 46 -0.20 10.55 0.53
C PRO A 46 1.16 10.68 -0.17
N ASN A 47 1.16 10.44 -1.47
CA ASN A 47 2.33 10.59 -2.34
C ASN A 47 3.55 9.78 -1.91
N GLN A 48 3.34 8.59 -1.34
CA GLN A 48 4.44 7.70 -1.00
C GLN A 48 4.50 6.49 -1.93
N GLU A 49 5.71 6.08 -2.20
CA GLU A 49 5.99 4.86 -2.94
C GLU A 49 7.21 4.17 -2.35
N GLY A 50 7.28 2.86 -2.50
CA GLY A 50 8.40 2.10 -1.98
C GLY A 50 8.36 0.65 -2.39
N LYS A 51 9.36 -0.08 -1.88
CA LYS A 51 9.47 -1.52 -2.06
C LYS A 51 9.57 -2.18 -0.69
N ARG A 52 8.70 -3.15 -0.41
CA ARG A 52 8.74 -3.95 0.81
C ARG A 52 8.57 -5.43 0.47
N PHE A 53 9.39 -6.27 1.07
CA PHE A 53 9.43 -7.71 0.79
C PHE A 53 9.49 -8.04 -0.70
N GLY A 54 10.28 -7.25 -1.45
CA GLY A 54 10.41 -7.40 -2.89
C GLY A 54 9.21 -6.90 -3.71
N LYS A 55 8.14 -6.38 -3.08
CA LYS A 55 6.93 -5.89 -3.73
C LYS A 55 6.86 -4.38 -3.72
N ASN A 56 6.47 -3.79 -4.86
CA ASN A 56 6.29 -2.35 -4.96
C ASN A 56 4.91 -1.94 -4.45
N TYR A 57 4.85 -0.77 -3.82
CA TYR A 57 3.60 -0.13 -3.43
C TYR A 57 3.63 1.35 -3.79
N LYS A 58 2.46 1.90 -4.08
CA LYS A 58 2.30 3.32 -4.39
C LYS A 58 0.95 3.82 -3.90
N PHE A 59 0.98 4.97 -3.21
CA PHE A 59 -0.20 5.71 -2.78
C PHE A 59 -0.19 7.08 -3.43
N ASN A 60 -1.33 7.50 -3.99
CA ASN A 60 -1.45 8.79 -4.65
C ASN A 60 -1.67 9.94 -3.64
N GLU A 61 -1.94 11.13 -4.14
CA GLU A 61 -2.18 12.35 -3.36
C GLU A 61 -3.39 12.31 -2.43
N PHE A 62 -4.28 11.32 -2.62
CA PHE A 62 -5.46 11.06 -1.79
C PHE A 62 -5.28 9.81 -0.89
N SER A 63 -4.06 9.33 -0.72
CA SER A 63 -3.76 8.09 0.03
C SER A 63 -4.42 6.84 -0.54
N GLN A 64 -4.84 6.87 -1.80
CA GLN A 64 -5.41 5.71 -2.49
C GLN A 64 -4.29 4.84 -3.05
N ARG A 65 -4.40 3.52 -2.89
CA ARG A 65 -3.44 2.59 -3.46
C ARG A 65 -3.69 2.39 -4.98
N SER A 66 -3.60 3.47 -5.71
CA SER A 66 -3.85 3.58 -7.14
C SER A 66 -3.10 4.77 -7.74
N ASN A 67 -3.08 4.87 -9.04
CA ASN A 67 -2.64 6.10 -9.70
C ASN A 67 -3.61 7.24 -9.43
N SER A 68 -3.13 8.48 -9.54
CA SER A 68 -3.96 9.69 -9.42
C SER A 68 -5.18 9.64 -10.33
N PRO A 69 -6.32 10.23 -9.89
CA PRO A 69 -7.56 10.21 -10.67
C PRO A 69 -7.40 10.84 -12.05
N SER A 70 -7.55 10.06 -13.10
CA SER A 70 -7.39 10.50 -14.49
C SER A 70 -8.56 11.37 -14.93
N LYS A 71 -8.27 12.47 -15.60
CA LYS A 71 -9.31 13.30 -16.26
C LYS A 71 -9.87 12.65 -17.53
N LYS A 72 -9.16 11.67 -18.11
CA LYS A 72 -9.49 11.06 -19.40
C LYS A 72 -10.27 9.75 -19.28
N LYS A 73 -10.23 9.08 -18.12
CA LYS A 73 -10.92 7.79 -17.92
C LYS A 73 -12.15 7.95 -17.03
N LYS A 74 -13.18 7.18 -17.32
CA LYS A 74 -14.30 6.95 -16.40
C LYS A 74 -13.78 6.20 -15.18
N ARG A 75 -14.34 6.48 -13.99
CA ARG A 75 -13.83 5.96 -12.72
C ARG A 75 -14.81 5.04 -12.05
N ILE A 76 -14.26 4.06 -11.37
CA ILE A 76 -14.95 3.16 -10.44
C ILE A 76 -14.21 3.29 -9.11
N LEU A 77 -14.93 3.34 -7.99
CA LEU A 77 -14.32 3.25 -6.66
C LEU A 77 -14.29 1.79 -6.23
N GLY A 78 -13.13 1.31 -5.84
CA GLY A 78 -12.95 0.08 -5.10
C GLY A 78 -12.81 0.42 -3.62
N LEU A 79 -13.80 0.04 -2.83
CA LEU A 79 -13.95 0.40 -1.42
C LEU A 79 -13.77 -0.85 -0.56
N GLY A 80 -13.11 -0.73 0.58
CA GLY A 80 -12.97 -1.83 1.52
C GLY A 80 -11.80 -1.69 2.48
N ASP A 81 -11.42 -2.79 3.05
CA ASP A 81 -10.39 -2.94 4.07
C ASP A 81 -9.04 -3.44 3.52
N SER A 82 -8.33 -4.22 4.34
CA SER A 82 -7.05 -4.84 3.98
C SER A 82 -7.14 -5.81 2.80
N VAL A 83 -8.31 -6.41 2.54
CA VAL A 83 -8.51 -7.37 1.45
C VAL A 83 -8.33 -6.69 0.09
N ILE A 84 -9.02 -5.59 -0.15
CA ILE A 84 -8.89 -4.84 -1.41
C ILE A 84 -7.61 -3.99 -1.44
N ASN A 85 -7.12 -3.55 -0.27
CA ASN A 85 -5.85 -2.87 -0.14
C ASN A 85 -4.68 -3.75 -0.57
N GLY A 86 -4.76 -5.05 -0.30
CA GLY A 86 -3.73 -6.03 -0.63
C GLY A 86 -2.48 -5.93 0.23
N GLY A 87 -2.44 -5.04 1.23
CA GLY A 87 -1.28 -4.81 2.07
C GLY A 87 0.01 -4.61 1.26
N VAL A 88 1.14 -4.56 1.92
CA VAL A 88 2.46 -4.41 1.25
C VAL A 88 3.08 -5.73 0.79
N ILE A 89 2.34 -6.83 0.92
CA ILE A 89 2.75 -8.16 0.44
C ILE A 89 2.28 -8.45 -0.99
N THR A 90 1.37 -7.62 -1.52
CA THR A 90 0.88 -7.72 -2.89
C THR A 90 1.56 -6.66 -3.76
N GLU A 91 2.10 -7.08 -4.92
CA GLU A 91 2.67 -6.16 -5.92
C GLU A 91 1.61 -5.17 -6.41
N GLN A 92 2.01 -3.90 -6.59
CA GLN A 92 1.09 -2.83 -7.02
C GLN A 92 0.28 -3.19 -8.26
N ASP A 93 0.91 -3.78 -9.27
CA ASP A 93 0.26 -4.14 -10.53
C ASP A 93 -0.59 -5.42 -10.44
N SER A 94 -0.44 -6.19 -9.36
CA SER A 94 -1.19 -7.43 -9.09
C SER A 94 -2.43 -7.21 -8.21
N LEU A 95 -2.68 -5.98 -7.77
CA LEU A 95 -3.93 -5.65 -7.08
C LEU A 95 -5.12 -5.86 -8.01
N ALA A 96 -6.24 -6.36 -7.49
CA ALA A 96 -7.48 -6.52 -8.25
C ALA A 96 -7.91 -5.20 -8.92
N THR A 97 -7.77 -4.08 -8.21
CA THR A 97 -8.06 -2.73 -8.71
C THR A 97 -7.13 -2.29 -9.84
N SER A 98 -5.84 -2.66 -9.76
CA SER A 98 -4.87 -2.39 -10.82
C SER A 98 -5.15 -3.24 -12.07
N ILE A 99 -5.43 -4.53 -11.87
CA ILE A 99 -5.79 -5.46 -12.95
C ILE A 99 -7.06 -5.00 -13.66
N LEU A 100 -8.10 -4.63 -12.92
CA LEU A 100 -9.33 -4.09 -13.50
C LEU A 100 -9.09 -2.79 -14.28
N SER A 101 -8.27 -1.88 -13.73
CA SER A 101 -7.92 -0.62 -14.41
C SER A 101 -7.13 -0.84 -15.70
N LYS A 102 -6.36 -1.94 -15.79
CA LYS A 102 -5.56 -2.31 -16.97
C LYS A 102 -6.42 -2.99 -18.05
N ASN A 103 -7.35 -3.85 -17.64
CA ASN A 103 -8.13 -4.70 -18.55
C ASN A 103 -9.49 -4.11 -18.94
N THR A 104 -9.82 -2.92 -18.45
CA THR A 104 -11.11 -2.24 -18.75
C THR A 104 -10.88 -0.78 -19.15
N PRO A 105 -11.82 -0.12 -19.80
CA PRO A 105 -11.73 1.31 -20.12
C PRO A 105 -11.83 2.21 -18.87
N PHE A 106 -12.08 1.64 -17.70
CA PHE A 106 -12.22 2.37 -16.46
C PHE A 106 -10.88 2.50 -15.72
N GLN A 107 -10.78 3.54 -14.89
CA GLN A 107 -9.80 3.60 -13.82
C GLN A 107 -10.49 3.19 -12.52
N VAL A 108 -9.93 2.22 -11.81
CA VAL A 108 -10.41 1.84 -10.48
C VAL A 108 -9.52 2.53 -9.44
N LEU A 109 -10.15 3.37 -8.60
CA LEU A 109 -9.49 4.03 -7.48
C LEU A 109 -9.63 3.14 -6.24
N ASN A 110 -8.54 2.72 -5.66
CA ASN A 110 -8.51 1.85 -4.49
C ASN A 110 -8.56 2.69 -3.21
N ILE A 111 -9.73 2.81 -2.63
CA ILE A 111 -10.01 3.53 -1.39
C ILE A 111 -10.17 2.51 -0.27
N SER A 112 -9.10 2.26 0.43
CA SER A 112 -9.03 1.23 1.45
C SER A 112 -7.84 1.42 2.38
N ALA A 113 -7.99 0.98 3.61
CA ALA A 113 -6.86 0.83 4.54
C ALA A 113 -7.05 -0.45 5.37
N GLY A 114 -6.03 -0.87 6.10
CA GLY A 114 -6.15 -2.03 6.98
C GLY A 114 -7.20 -1.78 8.06
N SER A 115 -8.06 -2.76 8.34
CA SER A 115 -9.10 -2.68 9.38
C SER A 115 -10.10 -1.52 9.24
N TRP A 116 -10.26 -0.93 8.04
CA TRP A 116 -11.31 0.04 7.80
C TRP A 116 -12.67 -0.65 7.69
N GLY A 117 -13.63 -0.09 8.41
CA GLY A 117 -15.05 -0.44 8.30
C GLY A 117 -15.81 0.50 7.37
N PRO A 118 -17.12 0.27 7.20
CA PRO A 118 -18.00 1.13 6.40
C PRO A 118 -17.97 2.59 6.84
N ASP A 119 -17.83 2.86 8.14
CA ASP A 119 -17.81 4.22 8.70
C ASP A 119 -16.57 5.00 8.25
N ASN A 120 -15.38 4.36 8.24
CA ASN A 120 -14.16 4.96 7.73
C ASN A 120 -14.27 5.30 6.26
N ILE A 121 -14.85 4.39 5.46
CA ILE A 121 -15.10 4.57 4.02
C ILE A 121 -16.05 5.74 3.78
N ALA A 122 -17.18 5.78 4.51
CA ALA A 122 -18.16 6.85 4.41
C ALA A 122 -17.55 8.21 4.74
N ALA A 123 -16.80 8.28 5.85
CA ALA A 123 -16.11 9.49 6.29
C ALA A 123 -15.04 9.95 5.27
N TYR A 124 -14.27 9.02 4.71
CA TYR A 124 -13.32 9.33 3.65
C TYR A 124 -14.00 9.92 2.41
N LEU A 125 -15.11 9.32 1.96
CA LEU A 125 -15.88 9.81 0.82
C LEU A 125 -16.56 11.16 1.10
N HIS A 126 -16.97 11.40 2.33
CA HIS A 126 -17.48 12.70 2.76
C HIS A 126 -16.38 13.78 2.68
N HIS A 127 -15.17 13.45 3.08
CA HIS A 127 -14.03 14.37 3.09
C HIS A 127 -13.48 14.69 1.68
N TYR A 128 -13.23 13.66 0.85
CA TYR A 128 -12.60 13.79 -0.47
C TYR A 128 -13.58 13.77 -1.64
N GLY A 129 -14.83 13.40 -1.40
CA GLY A 129 -15.85 13.23 -2.44
C GLY A 129 -15.73 11.89 -3.17
N THR A 130 -16.61 11.72 -4.14
CA THR A 130 -16.73 10.46 -4.91
C THR A 130 -15.87 10.44 -6.18
N PHE A 131 -14.98 11.41 -6.36
CA PHE A 131 -14.08 11.52 -7.52
C PHE A 131 -14.80 11.46 -8.87
N LYS A 132 -16.09 11.82 -8.92
CA LYS A 132 -16.96 11.70 -10.11
C LYS A 132 -16.98 10.26 -10.66
N ALA A 133 -16.94 9.27 -9.79
CA ALA A 133 -17.02 7.86 -10.18
C ALA A 133 -18.42 7.50 -10.64
N GLN A 134 -18.51 6.58 -11.62
CA GLN A 134 -19.79 6.12 -12.17
C GLN A 134 -20.33 4.92 -11.39
N LYS A 135 -19.47 4.17 -10.72
CA LYS A 135 -19.81 2.95 -9.97
C LYS A 135 -18.93 2.84 -8.74
N MET A 136 -19.42 2.10 -7.76
CA MET A 136 -18.69 1.73 -6.56
C MET A 136 -18.76 0.21 -6.40
N ILE A 137 -17.65 -0.40 -5.99
CA ILE A 137 -17.53 -1.82 -5.64
C ILE A 137 -17.11 -1.84 -4.18
N LEU A 138 -17.97 -2.33 -3.31
CA LEU A 138 -17.66 -2.53 -1.90
C LEU A 138 -17.22 -3.98 -1.69
N VAL A 139 -16.05 -4.16 -1.09
CA VAL A 139 -15.52 -5.47 -0.69
C VAL A 139 -15.57 -5.52 0.83
N CYS A 140 -16.43 -6.37 1.36
CA CYS A 140 -16.58 -6.60 2.79
C CYS A 140 -15.86 -7.88 3.17
N SER A 141 -15.13 -7.88 4.26
CA SER A 141 -14.57 -9.07 4.87
C SER A 141 -15.50 -9.62 5.95
N SER A 142 -15.30 -10.85 6.37
CA SER A 142 -16.08 -11.46 7.46
C SER A 142 -15.87 -10.81 8.83
N HIS A 143 -14.95 -9.88 8.92
CA HIS A 143 -14.67 -9.11 10.15
C HIS A 143 -15.45 -7.78 10.22
N ASP A 144 -16.18 -7.43 9.15
CA ASP A 144 -16.94 -6.19 9.04
C ASP A 144 -18.41 -6.35 9.53
N SER A 145 -18.74 -7.49 10.14
CA SER A 145 -20.08 -7.85 10.65
C SER A 145 -20.20 -7.70 12.16
#